data_ce32e03869d08d0bf374949a7f367da4
#
_entry.id   ce32e03869d08d0bf374949a7f367da4
#
_cell.length_a   1.000
_cell.length_b   1.000
_cell.length_c   1.000
_cell.angle_alpha   90.00
_cell.angle_beta   90.00
_cell.angle_gamma   90.00
#
_symmetry.space_group_name_H-M   'P 1'
#
loop_
_entity.id
_entity.type
_entity.pdbx_description
1 polymer ?
#
loop_
_entity_poly.entity_id
_entity_poly.type
_entity_poly.pdbx_seq_one_letter_code
_entity_poly.pdbx_strand_id
1 'polypeptide(L)'
;RMAGKVAVVAQDADLAACQRIVEGTQTMTVYKPIEQEASTAAILAVALGNGTDITSKDCEIPVTETTDDGSGEIPYYKITPIAVTAENMDEVIVDGGFHSKEDVYLNVKE
;
A
#
# COMPACT_ATOMS: atom_id res chain seq x y z
N ARG A 1 18.37 -19.27 -17.29
CA ARG A 1 17.75 -18.12 -16.63
C ARG A 1 16.28 -18.43 -16.39
N MET A 2 15.78 -18.10 -15.20
CA MET A 2 14.38 -18.39 -14.75
C MET A 2 13.49 -17.14 -14.80
N ALA A 3 14.07 -15.96 -15.03
CA ALA A 3 13.30 -14.71 -15.12
C ALA A 3 12.24 -14.80 -16.23
N GLY A 4 11.00 -14.41 -15.91
CA GLY A 4 9.86 -14.53 -16.81
C GLY A 4 9.27 -15.94 -16.98
N LYS A 5 9.88 -16.97 -16.36
CA LYS A 5 9.41 -18.37 -16.41
C LYS A 5 8.85 -18.84 -15.08
N VAL A 6 9.22 -18.20 -14.00
CA VAL A 6 8.74 -18.48 -12.64
C VAL A 6 8.07 -17.22 -12.14
N ALA A 7 6.90 -17.37 -11.51
CA ALA A 7 6.23 -16.26 -10.87
C ALA A 7 7.08 -15.75 -9.69
N VAL A 8 7.43 -14.46 -9.72
CA VAL A 8 8.15 -13.78 -8.65
C VAL A 8 7.20 -12.74 -8.06
N VAL A 9 6.94 -12.86 -6.76
CA VAL A 9 6.04 -11.97 -6.03
C VAL A 9 6.77 -11.35 -4.84
N ALA A 10 6.43 -10.11 -4.53
CA ALA A 10 7.03 -9.35 -3.44
C ALA A 10 6.01 -8.38 -2.83
N GLN A 11 6.44 -7.57 -1.89
CA GLN A 11 5.65 -6.47 -1.35
C GLN A 11 6.50 -5.20 -1.20
N ASP A 12 5.82 -4.10 -0.90
CA ASP A 12 6.28 -2.74 -0.66
C ASP A 12 6.48 -1.88 -1.90
N ALA A 13 6.37 -2.43 -3.11
CA ALA A 13 6.41 -1.68 -4.37
C ALA A 13 7.60 -0.71 -4.46
N ASP A 14 8.78 -1.13 -3.98
CA ASP A 14 10.00 -0.35 -4.15
C ASP A 14 10.30 -0.12 -5.64
N LEU A 15 11.02 0.94 -5.96
CA LEU A 15 11.26 1.33 -7.35
C LEU A 15 11.86 0.19 -8.18
N ALA A 16 12.81 -0.56 -7.61
CA ALA A 16 13.45 -1.68 -8.31
C ALA A 16 12.46 -2.83 -8.60
N ALA A 17 11.46 -3.08 -7.72
CA ALA A 17 10.40 -4.04 -7.98
C ALA A 17 9.48 -3.56 -9.10
N CYS A 18 9.08 -2.29 -9.10
CA CYS A 18 8.29 -1.69 -10.17
C CYS A 18 9.00 -1.78 -11.52
N GLN A 19 10.29 -1.47 -11.57
CA GLN A 19 11.12 -1.63 -12.77
C GLN A 19 11.12 -3.08 -13.28
N ARG A 20 11.36 -4.05 -12.41
CA ARG A 20 11.35 -5.47 -12.79
C ARG A 20 9.99 -5.96 -13.28
N ILE A 21 8.91 -5.41 -12.76
CA ILE A 21 7.55 -5.76 -13.21
C ILE A 21 7.33 -5.27 -14.65
N VAL A 22 7.66 -4.02 -14.95
CA VAL A 22 7.49 -3.49 -16.32
C VAL A 22 8.47 -4.10 -17.31
N GLU A 23 9.63 -4.59 -16.84
CA GLU A 23 10.59 -5.37 -17.63
C GLU A 23 10.15 -6.83 -17.85
N GLY A 24 9.10 -7.31 -17.15
CA GLY A 24 8.60 -8.69 -17.26
C GLY A 24 9.42 -9.74 -16.51
N THR A 25 10.32 -9.34 -15.59
CA THR A 25 11.14 -10.25 -14.79
C THR A 25 10.56 -10.54 -13.40
N GLN A 26 9.59 -9.74 -12.96
CA GLN A 26 8.80 -9.93 -11.74
C GLN A 26 7.31 -9.87 -12.07
N THR A 27 6.51 -10.70 -11.41
CA THR A 27 5.07 -10.85 -11.72
C THR A 27 4.23 -9.77 -11.06
N MET A 28 4.46 -9.52 -9.77
CA MET A 28 3.69 -8.54 -9.01
C MET A 28 4.41 -8.11 -7.74
N THR A 29 3.96 -7.01 -7.18
CA THR A 29 4.29 -6.57 -5.82
C THR A 29 3.02 -6.12 -5.12
N VAL A 30 3.04 -6.07 -3.79
CA VAL A 30 1.95 -5.51 -3.00
C VAL A 30 2.30 -4.08 -2.62
N TYR A 31 1.47 -3.14 -3.02
CA TYR A 31 1.56 -1.75 -2.60
C TYR A 31 0.68 -1.49 -1.39
N LYS A 32 1.26 -0.94 -0.36
CA LYS A 32 0.55 -0.42 0.81
C LYS A 32 0.49 1.09 0.65
N PRO A 33 -0.71 1.73 0.62
CA PRO A 33 -0.85 3.17 0.41
C PRO A 33 -0.30 3.95 1.62
N ILE A 34 1.00 4.20 1.64
CA ILE A 34 1.74 4.78 2.78
C ILE A 34 1.18 6.15 3.18
N GLU A 35 0.80 6.98 2.21
CA GLU A 35 0.20 8.27 2.48
C GLU A 35 -1.13 8.14 3.22
N GLN A 36 -1.97 7.19 2.81
CA GLN A 36 -3.23 6.89 3.50
C GLN A 36 -2.98 6.31 4.89
N GLU A 37 -2.00 5.42 5.03
CA GLU A 37 -1.62 4.86 6.34
C GLU A 37 -1.15 5.96 7.29
N ALA A 38 -0.26 6.83 6.84
CA ALA A 38 0.29 7.91 7.65
C ALA A 38 -0.77 8.96 8.04
N SER A 39 -1.61 9.38 7.10
CA SER A 39 -2.68 10.35 7.37
C SER A 39 -3.72 9.77 8.32
N THR A 40 -4.13 8.51 8.11
CA THR A 40 -5.06 7.80 9.01
C THR A 40 -4.48 7.70 10.42
N ALA A 41 -3.22 7.29 10.55
CA ALA A 41 -2.55 7.19 11.85
C ALA A 41 -2.48 8.56 12.55
N ALA A 42 -2.19 9.62 11.82
CA ALA A 42 -2.13 10.98 12.38
C ALA A 42 -3.51 11.45 12.89
N ILE A 43 -4.57 11.24 12.13
CA ILE A 43 -5.94 11.59 12.54
C ILE A 43 -6.34 10.82 13.80
N LEU A 44 -6.11 9.52 13.85
CA LEU A 44 -6.43 8.70 15.02
C LEU A 44 -5.57 9.09 16.24
N ALA A 45 -4.30 9.40 16.05
CA ALA A 45 -3.43 9.86 17.14
C ALA A 45 -3.91 11.18 17.75
N VAL A 46 -4.34 12.13 16.92
CA VAL A 46 -4.91 13.40 17.38
C VAL A 46 -6.22 13.16 18.13
N ALA A 47 -7.10 12.31 17.62
CA ALA A 47 -8.35 11.96 18.28
C ALA A 47 -8.09 11.38 19.68
N LEU A 48 -7.18 10.42 19.80
CA LEU A 48 -6.78 9.82 21.07
C LEU A 48 -6.15 10.85 22.01
N GLY A 49 -5.28 11.72 21.51
CA GLY A 49 -4.65 12.80 22.28
C GLY A 49 -5.66 13.81 22.83
N ASN A 50 -6.76 14.02 22.13
CA ASN A 50 -7.87 14.86 22.56
C ASN A 50 -8.90 14.14 23.46
N GLY A 51 -8.69 12.86 23.76
CA GLY A 51 -9.62 12.05 24.55
C GLY A 51 -10.88 11.64 23.80
N THR A 52 -10.88 11.75 22.47
CA THR A 52 -12.02 11.30 21.65
C THR A 52 -12.00 9.77 21.55
N ASP A 53 -13.16 9.15 21.72
CA ASP A 53 -13.31 7.71 21.45
C ASP A 53 -13.24 7.46 19.94
N ILE A 54 -12.19 6.79 19.50
CA ILE A 54 -11.94 6.52 18.08
C ILE A 54 -12.99 5.60 17.44
N THR A 55 -13.79 4.89 18.25
CA THR A 55 -14.89 4.03 17.77
C THR A 55 -16.20 4.79 17.62
N SER A 56 -16.27 6.01 18.14
CA SER A 56 -17.47 6.83 18.10
C SER A 56 -17.59 7.60 16.77
N LYS A 57 -18.83 7.99 16.47
CA LYS A 57 -19.12 8.86 15.31
C LYS A 57 -18.56 10.28 15.44
N ASP A 58 -18.05 10.66 16.61
CA ASP A 58 -17.41 11.96 16.84
C ASP A 58 -15.96 11.96 16.36
N CYS A 59 -15.39 10.79 16.06
CA CYS A 59 -14.11 10.66 15.38
C CYS A 59 -14.27 10.95 13.89
N GLU A 60 -13.35 11.72 13.31
CA GLU A 60 -13.36 12.07 11.89
C GLU A 60 -13.34 10.82 10.98
N ILE A 61 -12.60 9.79 11.37
CA ILE A 61 -12.55 8.48 10.73
C ILE A 61 -12.83 7.39 11.76
N PRO A 62 -14.11 7.07 12.05
CA PRO A 62 -14.46 6.11 13.10
C PRO A 62 -13.88 4.72 12.81
N VAL A 63 -13.28 4.10 13.82
CA VAL A 63 -12.81 2.72 13.75
C VAL A 63 -13.98 1.79 14.07
N THR A 64 -14.48 1.08 13.08
CA THR A 64 -15.66 0.23 13.19
C THR A 64 -15.35 -1.27 13.22
N GLU A 65 -14.11 -1.64 12.93
CA GLU A 65 -13.66 -3.03 12.92
C GLU A 65 -12.79 -3.33 14.15
N THR A 66 -12.75 -4.59 14.53
CA THR A 66 -11.88 -5.10 15.59
C THR A 66 -11.03 -6.25 15.08
N THR A 67 -9.90 -6.47 15.71
CA THR A 67 -9.05 -7.65 15.52
C THR A 67 -8.70 -8.25 16.87
N ASP A 68 -8.63 -9.58 16.93
CA ASP A 68 -8.19 -10.31 18.12
C ASP A 68 -6.69 -10.67 17.97
N ASP A 69 -5.86 -10.15 18.86
CA ASP A 69 -4.43 -10.42 18.92
C ASP A 69 -4.05 -11.51 19.93
N GLY A 70 -5.05 -12.19 20.51
CA GLY A 70 -4.90 -13.19 21.58
C GLY A 70 -4.99 -12.61 22.98
N SER A 71 -4.99 -11.29 23.14
CA SER A 71 -5.26 -10.61 24.43
C SER A 71 -6.69 -10.09 24.54
N GLY A 72 -7.41 -10.01 23.43
CA GLY A 72 -8.78 -9.51 23.32
C GLY A 72 -9.04 -8.81 22.00
N GLU A 73 -10.25 -8.23 21.90
CA GLU A 73 -10.70 -7.45 20.76
C GLU A 73 -10.07 -6.04 20.78
N ILE A 74 -9.30 -5.70 19.76
CA ILE A 74 -8.64 -4.39 19.62
C ILE A 74 -9.27 -3.63 18.46
N PRO A 75 -9.57 -2.33 18.59
CA PRO A 75 -9.99 -1.50 17.47
C PRO A 75 -9.01 -1.55 16.32
N TYR A 76 -9.51 -1.78 15.12
CA TYR A 76 -8.70 -1.98 13.92
C TYR A 76 -9.24 -1.17 12.75
N TYR A 77 -8.38 -0.32 12.16
CA TYR A 77 -8.69 0.41 10.94
C TYR A 77 -7.98 -0.25 9.76
N LYS A 78 -8.75 -0.88 8.89
CA LYS A 78 -8.22 -1.62 7.75
C LYS A 78 -7.91 -0.68 6.58
N ILE A 79 -6.67 -0.68 6.13
CA ILE A 79 -6.26 -0.11 4.84
C ILE A 79 -5.95 -1.26 3.91
N THR A 80 -6.63 -1.32 2.77
CA THR A 80 -6.52 -2.44 1.83
C THR A 80 -5.26 -2.31 0.98
N PRO A 81 -4.33 -3.27 1.03
CA PRO A 81 -3.20 -3.31 0.12
C PRO A 81 -3.64 -3.54 -1.33
N ILE A 82 -2.85 -3.09 -2.28
CA ILE A 82 -3.15 -3.20 -3.71
C ILE A 82 -2.12 -4.10 -4.38
N ALA A 83 -2.57 -5.12 -5.09
CA ALA A 83 -1.70 -5.93 -5.94
C ALA A 83 -1.34 -5.13 -7.20
N VAL A 84 -0.04 -4.91 -7.41
CA VAL A 84 0.49 -4.16 -8.55
C VAL A 84 1.15 -5.12 -9.54
N THR A 85 0.69 -5.04 -10.76
CA THR A 85 1.21 -5.77 -11.92
C THR A 85 1.59 -4.79 -13.03
N ALA A 86 2.09 -5.28 -14.15
CA ALA A 86 2.35 -4.43 -15.31
C ALA A 86 1.09 -3.74 -15.85
N GLU A 87 -0.09 -4.35 -15.66
CA GLU A 87 -1.37 -3.84 -16.18
C GLU A 87 -1.85 -2.58 -15.45
N ASN A 88 -1.63 -2.49 -14.13
CA ASN A 88 -2.10 -1.37 -13.31
C ASN A 88 -0.96 -0.49 -12.75
N MET A 89 0.27 -0.68 -13.23
CA MET A 89 1.45 0.06 -12.76
C MET A 89 1.27 1.57 -12.89
N ASP A 90 0.82 2.04 -14.04
CA ASP A 90 0.65 3.47 -14.28
C ASP A 90 -0.44 4.05 -13.36
N GLU A 91 -1.61 3.40 -13.28
CA GLU A 91 -2.73 3.87 -12.45
C GLU A 91 -2.37 3.93 -10.97
N VAL A 92 -1.78 2.84 -10.43
CA VAL A 92 -1.56 2.71 -8.99
C VAL A 92 -0.30 3.42 -8.52
N ILE A 93 0.81 3.29 -9.25
CA ILE A 93 2.12 3.76 -8.81
C ILE A 93 2.45 5.14 -9.38
N VAL A 94 2.24 5.35 -10.68
CA VAL A 94 2.62 6.60 -11.36
C VAL A 94 1.58 7.69 -11.09
N ASP A 95 0.33 7.45 -11.44
CA ASP A 95 -0.75 8.41 -11.24
C ASP A 95 -1.05 8.62 -9.75
N GLY A 96 -0.84 7.57 -8.94
CA GLY A 96 -0.87 7.65 -7.48
C GLY A 96 0.29 8.44 -6.86
N GLY A 97 1.29 8.85 -7.63
CA GLY A 97 2.40 9.70 -7.20
C GLY A 97 3.48 9.02 -6.34
N PHE A 98 3.48 7.68 -6.28
CA PHE A 98 4.46 6.95 -5.46
C PHE A 98 5.84 6.90 -6.11
N HIS A 99 5.93 6.65 -7.42
CA HIS A 99 7.15 6.76 -8.23
C HIS A 99 6.86 7.47 -9.55
N SER A 100 7.87 8.16 -10.10
CA SER A 100 7.73 8.81 -11.40
C SER A 100 7.71 7.79 -12.54
N LYS A 101 7.02 8.11 -13.63
CA LYS A 101 6.98 7.26 -14.82
C LYS A 101 8.38 7.05 -15.42
N GLU A 102 9.19 8.10 -15.45
CA GLU A 102 10.55 8.08 -15.97
C GLU A 102 11.42 7.07 -15.21
N ASP A 103 11.30 7.03 -13.88
CA ASP A 103 12.06 6.12 -13.04
C ASP A 103 11.57 4.68 -13.19
N VAL A 104 10.26 4.45 -13.19
CA VAL A 104 9.68 3.11 -13.31
C VAL A 104 10.05 2.46 -14.64
N TYR A 105 10.00 3.21 -15.74
CA TYR A 105 10.26 2.71 -17.09
C TYR A 105 11.69 2.91 -17.57
N LEU A 106 12.62 3.28 -16.68
CA LEU A 106 14.02 3.62 -17.01
C LEU A 106 14.72 2.57 -17.89
N ASN A 107 14.44 1.30 -17.67
CA ASN A 107 15.10 0.18 -18.34
C ASN A 107 14.27 -0.39 -19.51
N VAL A 108 13.03 0.09 -19.70
CA VAL A 108 12.19 -0.35 -20.80
C VAL A 108 12.58 0.43 -22.04
N LYS A 109 13.19 -0.24 -23.02
CA LYS A 109 13.50 0.37 -24.32
C LYS A 109 12.21 0.45 -25.15
N GLU A 110 11.93 1.62 -25.66
CA GLU A 110 10.90 1.81 -26.68
C GLU A 110 11.12 0.94 -27.91
#